data_65975439e0190dc4a2ef539d03248927
#
_entry.id   65975439e0190dc4a2ef539d03248927
#
_cell.length_a   1.000
_cell.length_b   1.000
_cell.length_c   1.000
_cell.angle_alpha   90.00
_cell.angle_beta   90.00
_cell.angle_gamma   90.00
#
_symmetry.space_group_name_H-M   'P 1'
#
loop_
_entity.id
_entity.type
_entity.pdbx_description
1 polymer ?
#
loop_
_entity_poly.entity_id
_entity_poly.type
_entity_poly.pdbx_seq_one_letter_code
_entity_poly.pdbx_strand_id
1 'polypeptide(L)'
;AFYELTLSRISTAEKRLADFSSEQCWPYISSNFDWPDPLQNTERQVSLGSDNAVMEWLDDGRLKAKNLDNLLEDSSFKFLLHESLIRRSYQLLHYKRGLLEARSLREQISEYLT
;
A
#
# COMPACT_ATOMS: atom_id res chain seq x y z
N ALA A 1 -17.38 -9.17 20.30
CA ALA A 1 -16.21 -10.03 20.47
C ALA A 1 -15.61 -10.42 19.13
N PHE A 2 -16.41 -11.04 18.24
CA PHE A 2 -15.94 -11.46 16.92
C PHE A 2 -15.57 -10.29 16.02
N TYR A 3 -16.37 -9.26 16.03
CA TYR A 3 -16.16 -8.03 15.25
C TYR A 3 -14.92 -7.27 15.72
N GLU A 4 -14.70 -7.18 17.01
CA GLU A 4 -13.52 -6.55 17.61
C GLU A 4 -12.23 -7.26 17.21
N LEU A 5 -12.25 -8.59 17.15
CA LEU A 5 -11.10 -9.39 16.73
C LEU A 5 -10.74 -9.10 15.27
N THR A 6 -11.72 -8.98 14.39
CA THR A 6 -11.51 -8.67 12.97
C THR A 6 -10.92 -7.28 12.79
N LEU A 7 -11.44 -6.27 13.49
CA LEU A 7 -10.89 -4.91 13.46
C LEU A 7 -9.46 -4.88 13.99
N SER A 8 -9.17 -5.62 15.05
CA SER A 8 -7.83 -5.73 15.60
C SER A 8 -6.84 -6.35 14.61
N ARG A 9 -7.25 -7.36 13.87
CA ARG A 9 -6.43 -8.00 12.83
C ARG A 9 -6.14 -7.05 11.67
N ILE A 10 -7.14 -6.30 11.23
CA ILE A 10 -6.97 -5.28 10.18
C ILE A 10 -5.98 -4.22 10.65
N SER A 11 -6.15 -3.68 11.83
CA SER A 11 -5.26 -2.66 12.39
C SER A 11 -3.82 -3.17 12.53
N THR A 12 -3.64 -4.40 12.99
CA THR A 12 -2.31 -5.03 13.11
C THR A 12 -1.66 -5.22 11.75
N ALA A 13 -2.41 -5.66 10.74
CA ALA A 13 -1.89 -5.84 9.39
C ALA A 13 -1.47 -4.50 8.77
N GLU A 14 -2.25 -3.45 8.96
CA GLU A 14 -1.92 -2.10 8.50
C GLU A 14 -0.64 -1.56 9.15
N LYS A 15 -0.52 -1.73 10.45
CA LYS A 15 0.67 -1.31 11.19
C LYS A 15 1.92 -2.05 10.73
N ARG A 16 1.84 -3.37 10.56
CA ARG A 16 2.97 -4.18 10.09
C ARG A 16 3.43 -3.77 8.71
N LEU A 17 2.48 -3.47 7.80
CA LEU A 17 2.84 -3.00 6.47
C LEU A 17 3.48 -1.62 6.53
N ALA A 18 2.96 -0.70 7.33
CA ALA A 18 3.52 0.64 7.50
C ALA A 18 4.93 0.60 8.11
N ASP A 19 5.15 -0.21 9.15
CA ASP A 19 6.45 -0.37 9.78
C ASP A 19 7.47 -0.99 8.81
N PHE A 20 7.07 -2.00 8.06
CA PHE A 20 7.92 -2.61 7.04
C PHE A 20 8.29 -1.61 5.94
N SER A 21 7.33 -0.80 5.47
CA SER A 21 7.58 0.20 4.44
C SER A 21 8.55 1.28 4.92
N SER A 22 8.38 1.79 6.14
CA SER A 22 9.24 2.84 6.69
C SER A 22 10.61 2.35 7.13
N GLU A 23 10.71 1.17 7.72
CA GLU A 23 11.94 0.65 8.31
C GLU A 23 12.82 -0.10 7.33
N GLN A 24 12.24 -0.81 6.38
CA GLN A 24 12.98 -1.68 5.45
C GLN A 24 12.92 -1.21 4.00
N CYS A 25 11.74 -0.86 3.49
CA CYS A 25 11.60 -0.48 2.08
C CYS A 25 12.16 0.91 1.82
N TRP A 26 11.84 1.87 2.65
CA TRP A 26 12.21 3.27 2.42
C TRP A 26 13.72 3.51 2.38
N PRO A 27 14.52 2.98 3.32
CA PRO A 27 15.97 3.13 3.26
C PRO A 27 16.57 2.54 1.99
N TYR A 28 16.06 1.40 1.56
CA TYR A 28 16.50 0.75 0.33
C TYR A 28 16.16 1.59 -0.90
N ILE A 29 14.92 2.07 -0.99
CA ILE A 29 14.46 2.90 -2.10
C ILE A 29 15.28 4.19 -2.17
N SER A 30 15.51 4.84 -1.04
CA SER A 30 16.29 6.09 -0.98
C SER A 30 17.72 5.92 -1.48
N SER A 31 18.31 4.73 -1.27
CA SER A 31 19.69 4.46 -1.67
C SER A 31 19.83 3.99 -3.12
N ASN A 32 18.81 3.35 -3.68
CA ASN A 32 18.91 2.64 -4.96
C ASN A 32 18.05 3.24 -6.09
N PHE A 33 17.27 4.24 -5.79
CA PHE A 33 16.39 4.91 -6.76
C PHE A 33 16.64 6.40 -6.77
N ASP A 34 16.45 7.00 -7.94
CA ASP A 34 16.42 8.45 -8.09
C ASP A 34 14.99 8.94 -7.91
N TRP A 35 14.82 9.93 -7.04
CA TRP A 35 13.54 10.57 -6.80
C TRP A 35 13.28 11.66 -7.81
N PRO A 36 12.04 11.85 -8.25
CA PRO A 36 11.68 13.03 -9.03
C PRO A 36 11.86 14.28 -8.17
N ASP A 37 12.30 15.37 -8.81
CA ASP A 37 12.46 16.65 -8.13
C ASP A 37 11.09 17.16 -7.66
N PRO A 38 10.88 17.37 -6.34
CA PRO A 38 9.62 17.88 -5.84
C PRO A 38 9.24 19.25 -6.40
N LEU A 39 10.24 20.08 -6.74
CA LEU A 39 10.02 21.41 -7.30
C LEU A 39 9.48 21.36 -8.73
N GLN A 40 9.90 20.38 -9.52
CA GLN A 40 9.42 20.19 -10.89
C GLN A 40 7.96 19.73 -10.91
N ASN A 41 7.50 19.08 -9.87
CA ASN A 41 6.15 18.53 -9.77
C ASN A 41 5.16 19.43 -9.01
N THR A 42 5.61 20.57 -8.48
CA THR A 42 4.79 21.45 -7.64
C THR A 42 3.54 21.96 -8.38
N GLU A 43 3.68 22.40 -9.62
CA GLU A 43 2.56 22.88 -10.42
C GLU A 43 1.54 21.77 -10.71
N ARG A 44 2.02 20.54 -10.93
CA ARG A 44 1.18 19.37 -11.17
C ARG A 44 0.43 18.93 -9.92
N GLN A 45 1.05 19.04 -8.77
CA GLN A 45 0.42 18.74 -7.49
C GLN A 45 -0.80 19.63 -7.22
N VAL A 46 -0.75 20.89 -7.63
CA VAL A 46 -1.87 21.83 -7.49
C VAL A 46 -3.05 21.44 -8.40
N SER A 47 -2.78 20.70 -9.47
CA SER A 47 -3.80 20.28 -10.45
C SER A 47 -4.44 18.94 -10.14
N LEU A 48 -4.17 18.32 -8.99
CA LEU A 48 -4.63 16.98 -8.62
C LEU A 48 -6.15 16.87 -8.38
N GLY A 49 -6.95 17.77 -8.91
CA GLY A 49 -8.42 17.68 -8.88
C GLY A 49 -9.04 16.85 -10.00
N SER A 50 -8.24 16.34 -10.95
CA SER A 50 -8.72 15.50 -12.05
C SER A 50 -7.95 14.18 -12.13
N ASP A 51 -8.61 13.12 -12.58
CA ASP A 51 -8.00 11.78 -12.74
C ASP A 51 -6.82 11.82 -13.73
N ASN A 52 -6.94 12.61 -14.80
CA ASN A 52 -5.87 12.76 -15.79
C ASN A 52 -4.62 13.41 -15.19
N ALA A 53 -4.78 14.42 -14.33
CA ALA A 53 -3.66 15.08 -13.66
C ALA A 53 -2.93 14.12 -12.71
N VAL A 54 -3.66 13.26 -11.99
CA VAL A 54 -3.08 12.22 -11.13
C VAL A 54 -2.27 11.23 -11.94
N MET A 55 -2.80 10.76 -13.07
CA MET A 55 -2.11 9.81 -13.94
C MET A 55 -0.84 10.42 -14.56
N GLU A 56 -0.89 11.66 -15.01
CA GLU A 56 0.28 12.37 -15.52
C GLU A 56 1.35 12.53 -14.44
N TRP A 57 0.94 12.88 -13.23
CA TRP A 57 1.88 13.02 -12.10
C TRP A 57 2.56 11.71 -11.78
N LEU A 58 1.82 10.61 -11.74
CA LEU A 58 2.36 9.27 -11.48
C LEU A 58 3.36 8.85 -12.57
N ASP A 59 3.06 9.12 -13.83
CA ASP A 59 3.95 8.79 -14.95
C ASP A 59 5.25 9.58 -14.90
N ASP A 60 5.19 10.88 -14.62
CA ASP A 60 6.36 11.74 -14.58
C ASP A 60 7.11 11.67 -13.25
N GLY A 61 6.39 11.37 -12.17
CA GLY A 61 6.93 11.31 -10.82
C GLY A 61 7.48 9.95 -10.41
N ARG A 62 7.45 8.96 -11.29
CA ARG A 62 7.88 7.60 -10.93
C ARG A 62 9.37 7.53 -10.62
N LEU A 63 9.68 6.65 -9.70
CA LEU A 63 11.05 6.35 -9.32
C LEU A 63 11.82 5.68 -10.46
N LYS A 64 13.09 6.05 -10.60
CA LYS A 64 13.99 5.41 -11.55
C LYS A 64 15.12 4.72 -10.81
N ALA A 65 15.41 3.49 -11.15
CA ALA A 65 16.54 2.78 -10.60
C ALA A 65 17.85 3.45 -11.00
N LYS A 66 18.77 3.65 -10.06
CA LYS A 66 20.11 4.18 -10.33
C LYS A 66 20.90 3.23 -11.22
N ASN A 67 20.77 1.93 -10.97
CA ASN A 67 21.37 0.87 -11.77
C ASN A 67 20.40 -0.32 -11.83
N LEU A 68 19.68 -0.42 -12.94
CA LEU A 68 18.65 -1.44 -13.11
C LEU A 68 19.21 -2.86 -13.09
N ASP A 69 20.34 -3.11 -13.74
CA ASP A 69 20.93 -4.44 -13.80
C ASP A 69 21.35 -4.95 -12.42
N ASN A 70 21.99 -4.10 -11.63
CA ASN A 70 22.34 -4.44 -10.26
C ASN A 70 21.10 -4.66 -9.39
N LEU A 71 20.06 -3.86 -9.57
CA LEU A 71 18.82 -3.98 -8.84
C LEU A 71 18.14 -5.32 -9.10
N LEU A 72 18.06 -5.75 -10.35
CA LEU A 72 17.40 -7.01 -10.73
C LEU A 72 18.14 -8.24 -10.19
N GLU A 73 19.44 -8.14 -9.93
CA GLU A 73 20.24 -9.22 -9.35
C GLU A 73 20.35 -9.12 -7.82
N ASP A 74 19.93 -8.02 -7.22
CA ASP A 74 20.06 -7.79 -5.80
C ASP A 74 19.06 -8.65 -5.01
N SER A 75 19.59 -9.55 -4.17
CA SER A 75 18.78 -10.42 -3.32
C SER A 75 17.96 -9.63 -2.30
N SER A 76 18.47 -8.50 -1.82
CA SER A 76 17.73 -7.61 -0.91
C SER A 76 16.49 -7.03 -1.58
N PHE A 77 16.62 -6.62 -2.83
CA PHE A 77 15.47 -6.11 -3.61
C PHE A 77 14.41 -7.19 -3.80
N LYS A 78 14.83 -8.39 -4.20
CA LYS A 78 13.92 -9.54 -4.36
C LYS A 78 13.21 -9.88 -3.06
N PHE A 79 13.92 -9.86 -1.94
CA PHE A 79 13.36 -10.09 -0.62
C PHE A 79 12.31 -9.04 -0.27
N LEU A 80 12.60 -7.76 -0.48
CA LEU A 80 11.67 -6.66 -0.19
C LEU A 80 10.41 -6.74 -1.05
N LEU A 81 10.54 -7.09 -2.34
CA LEU A 81 9.38 -7.32 -3.21
C LEU A 81 8.52 -8.46 -2.72
N HIS A 82 9.14 -9.59 -2.41
CA HIS A 82 8.44 -10.77 -1.92
C HIS A 82 7.70 -10.50 -0.61
N GLU A 83 8.37 -9.88 0.35
CA GLU A 83 7.78 -9.50 1.62
C GLU A 83 6.65 -8.48 1.47
N SER A 84 6.81 -7.52 0.57
CA SER A 84 5.76 -6.54 0.27
C SER A 84 4.50 -7.21 -0.26
N LEU A 85 4.65 -8.16 -1.18
CA LEU A 85 3.53 -8.91 -1.75
C LEU A 85 2.81 -9.74 -0.70
N ILE A 86 3.57 -10.44 0.16
CA ILE A 86 3.00 -11.24 1.25
C ILE A 86 2.21 -10.35 2.21
N ARG A 87 2.80 -9.26 2.67
CA ARG A 87 2.17 -8.36 3.64
C ARG A 87 0.91 -7.70 3.08
N ARG A 88 0.94 -7.29 1.81
CA ARG A 88 -0.24 -6.74 1.13
C ARG A 88 -1.32 -7.79 0.93
N SER A 89 -0.95 -9.02 0.63
CA SER A 89 -1.89 -10.14 0.51
C SER A 89 -2.59 -10.42 1.83
N TYR A 90 -1.89 -10.41 2.95
CA TYR A 90 -2.48 -10.53 4.29
C TYR A 90 -3.44 -9.38 4.59
N GLN A 91 -3.06 -8.16 4.28
CA GLN A 91 -3.92 -7.00 4.48
C GLN A 91 -5.23 -7.13 3.69
N LEU A 92 -5.14 -7.52 2.43
CA LEU A 92 -6.32 -7.75 1.57
C LEU A 92 -7.20 -8.88 2.11
N LEU A 93 -6.58 -9.95 2.61
CA LEU A 93 -7.33 -11.07 3.21
C LEU A 93 -8.14 -10.61 4.43
N HIS A 94 -7.55 -9.81 5.30
CA HIS A 94 -8.25 -9.28 6.47
C HIS A 94 -9.36 -8.31 6.09
N TYR A 95 -9.15 -7.48 5.07
CA TYR A 95 -10.21 -6.61 4.55
C TYR A 95 -11.38 -7.40 3.97
N LYS A 96 -11.10 -8.46 3.20
CA LYS A 96 -12.14 -9.33 2.66
C LYS A 96 -12.96 -10.00 3.77
N ARG A 97 -12.28 -10.50 4.79
CA ARG A 97 -12.95 -11.10 5.96
C ARG A 97 -13.81 -10.06 6.69
N GLY A 98 -13.29 -8.87 6.91
CA GLY A 98 -14.03 -7.77 7.52
C GLY A 98 -15.27 -7.39 6.73
N LEU A 99 -15.17 -7.35 5.41
CA LEU A 99 -16.29 -7.04 4.54
C LEU A 99 -17.38 -8.12 4.60
N LEU A 100 -16.99 -9.40 4.62
CA LEU A 100 -17.93 -10.52 4.73
C LEU A 100 -18.64 -10.49 6.09
N GLU A 101 -17.93 -10.21 7.16
CA GLU A 101 -18.52 -10.08 8.49
C GLU A 101 -19.49 -8.90 8.59
N ALA A 102 -19.14 -7.77 8.01
CA ALA A 102 -20.01 -6.60 7.97
C ALA A 102 -21.30 -6.88 7.19
N ARG A 103 -21.21 -7.59 6.07
CA ARG A 103 -22.38 -8.03 5.30
C ARG A 103 -23.27 -8.98 6.09
N SER A 104 -22.65 -9.96 6.76
CA SER A 104 -23.38 -10.90 7.61
C SER A 104 -24.11 -10.20 8.75
N LEU A 105 -23.46 -9.24 9.40
CA LEU A 105 -24.07 -8.45 10.46
C LEU A 105 -25.25 -7.62 9.93
N ARG A 106 -25.11 -7.02 8.75
CA ARG A 106 -26.18 -6.27 8.10
C ARG A 106 -27.39 -7.15 7.82
N GLU A 107 -27.17 -8.36 7.33
CA GLU A 107 -28.25 -9.32 7.07
C GLU A 107 -28.95 -9.72 8.37
N GLN A 108 -28.21 -10.00 9.43
CA GLN A 108 -28.78 -10.32 10.74
C GLN A 108 -29.64 -9.18 11.30
N ILE A 109 -29.17 -7.95 11.20
CA ILE A 109 -29.92 -6.79 11.65
C ILE A 109 -31.19 -6.63 10.81
N SER A 110 -31.10 -6.80 9.50
CA SER A 110 -32.24 -6.72 8.59
C SER A 110 -33.31 -7.77 8.93
N GLU A 111 -32.93 -9.00 9.21
CA GLU A 111 -33.83 -10.07 9.65
C GLU A 111 -34.47 -9.75 10.99
N TYR A 112 -33.73 -9.20 11.92
CA TYR A 112 -34.25 -8.81 13.23
C TYR A 112 -35.31 -7.70 13.12
N LEU A 113 -35.17 -6.77 12.20
CA LEU A 113 -36.09 -5.64 12.00
C LEU A 113 -37.34 -6.01 11.20
N THR A 114 -37.35 -7.15 10.53
CA THR A 114 -38.54 -7.64 9.82
C THR A 114 -39.39 -8.52 10.70
#